data_94527f36a7b174835c7e7c84913b2ea1
#
_entry.id   94527f36a7b174835c7e7c84913b2ea1
#
_cell.length_a   1.000
_cell.length_b   1.000
_cell.length_c   1.000
_cell.angle_alpha   90.00
_cell.angle_beta   90.00
_cell.angle_gamma   90.00
#
_symmetry.space_group_name_H-M   'P 1'
#
loop_
_entity.id
_entity.type
_entity.pdbx_description
1 polymer ?
#
loop_
_entity_poly.entity_id
_entity_poly.type
_entity_poly.pdbx_seq_one_letter_code
_entity_poly.pdbx_strand_id
1 'polypeptide(L)'
;GRWSSMAKVRGLGPQDPDAWIDAAKIIRACAARSQEAIAAPVREFSARLFLDSKRIEALTPQLDILLSGSVEGSPRAAAQVWQELGLFREEHPVLVAGHVQIARSRSAGLIDAPYMGLPAATILGVISSVSEVITIENKTTFHSEAKRRQDDNVLLIYTAGMPSPAWRAMYGRLLESLPLTTPIYHWGDVDEGGFRIASTIAAVARGAGFSLQPYGMSPDDVPLDMRVRASARTLERIHHFACAAGWPELGQAIREAEFVAEQETLERE
;
A
#
# COMPACT_ATOMS: atom_id res chain seq x y z
N GLY A 1 -1.10 -15.68 27.25
CA GLY A 1 -0.50 -15.58 25.93
C GLY A 1 0.94 -16.03 25.90
N ARG A 2 1.64 -15.96 24.73
CA ARG A 2 3.02 -16.44 24.55
C ARG A 2 4.02 -15.83 25.54
N TRP A 3 3.84 -14.57 25.93
CA TRP A 3 4.74 -13.91 26.88
C TRP A 3 4.56 -14.40 28.32
N SER A 4 3.38 -14.84 28.72
CA SER A 4 3.17 -15.46 30.04
C SER A 4 3.93 -16.78 30.19
N SER A 5 4.28 -17.43 29.09
CA SER A 5 5.15 -18.61 29.02
C SER A 5 6.62 -18.29 28.68
N MET A 6 7.04 -17.02 28.77
CA MET A 6 8.39 -16.53 28.41
C MET A 6 8.77 -16.77 26.94
N ALA A 7 7.83 -17.11 26.07
CA ALA A 7 8.09 -17.32 24.66
C ALA A 7 8.31 -16.00 23.92
N LYS A 8 9.29 -15.94 23.05
CA LYS A 8 9.55 -14.77 22.19
C LYS A 8 8.51 -14.67 21.07
N VAL A 9 8.16 -13.44 20.71
CA VAL A 9 7.32 -13.10 19.56
C VAL A 9 8.21 -12.44 18.53
N ARG A 10 8.44 -13.06 17.37
CA ARG A 10 9.40 -12.62 16.35
C ARG A 10 10.77 -12.21 16.95
N GLY A 11 11.29 -13.01 17.88
CA GLY A 11 12.56 -12.73 18.55
C GLY A 11 12.48 -11.73 19.72
N LEU A 12 11.34 -11.03 19.91
CA LEU A 12 11.15 -10.06 20.98
C LEU A 12 10.55 -10.73 22.22
N GLY A 13 11.11 -10.42 23.39
CA GLY A 13 10.62 -10.88 24.70
C GLY A 13 9.84 -9.80 25.45
N PRO A 14 9.26 -10.17 26.60
CA PRO A 14 8.55 -9.24 27.46
C PRO A 14 9.45 -8.37 28.35
N GLN A 15 10.78 -8.54 28.24
CA GLN A 15 11.73 -7.93 29.17
C GLN A 15 11.95 -6.41 28.94
N ASP A 16 11.43 -5.85 27.86
CA ASP A 16 11.49 -4.41 27.56
C ASP A 16 10.08 -3.86 27.37
N PRO A 17 9.32 -3.63 28.45
CA PRO A 17 7.98 -3.05 28.34
C PRO A 17 8.01 -1.60 27.81
N ASP A 18 9.08 -0.84 28.08
CA ASP A 18 9.22 0.54 27.63
C ASP A 18 9.30 0.62 26.12
N ALA A 19 9.95 -0.35 25.46
CA ALA A 19 9.96 -0.42 23.99
C ALA A 19 8.54 -0.55 23.39
N TRP A 20 7.65 -1.29 24.03
CA TRP A 20 6.26 -1.44 23.57
C TRP A 20 5.42 -0.21 23.86
N ILE A 21 5.65 0.45 25.00
CA ILE A 21 5.01 1.72 25.36
C ILE A 21 5.42 2.80 24.35
N ASP A 22 6.73 2.89 24.05
CA ASP A 22 7.25 3.84 23.07
C ASP A 22 6.72 3.55 21.66
N ALA A 23 6.64 2.29 21.24
CA ALA A 23 6.07 1.92 19.95
C ALA A 23 4.58 2.34 19.85
N ALA A 24 3.79 2.11 20.90
CA ALA A 24 2.41 2.57 20.95
C ALA A 24 2.30 4.11 20.94
N LYS A 25 3.22 4.82 21.60
CA LYS A 25 3.31 6.28 21.58
C LYS A 25 3.60 6.80 20.17
N ILE A 26 4.50 6.15 19.43
CA ILE A 26 4.79 6.49 18.02
C ILE A 26 3.53 6.36 17.17
N ILE A 27 2.83 5.22 17.25
CA ILE A 27 1.60 4.97 16.47
C ILE A 27 0.56 6.05 16.74
N ARG A 28 0.31 6.39 18.00
CA ARG A 28 -0.64 7.45 18.37
C ARG A 28 -0.23 8.82 17.84
N ALA A 29 1.06 9.17 17.96
CA ALA A 29 1.59 10.44 17.47
C ALA A 29 1.49 10.54 15.94
N CYS A 30 1.75 9.44 15.22
CA CYS A 30 1.59 9.38 13.77
C CYS A 30 0.10 9.44 13.37
N ALA A 31 -0.79 8.74 14.07
CA ALA A 31 -2.22 8.78 13.81
C ALA A 31 -2.81 10.20 13.97
N ALA A 32 -2.38 10.95 14.98
CA ALA A 32 -2.81 12.34 15.16
C ALA A 32 -2.39 13.24 14.00
N ARG A 33 -1.23 12.96 13.35
CA ARG A 33 -0.72 13.73 12.20
C ARG A 33 -1.29 13.28 10.85
N SER A 34 -1.81 12.06 10.75
CA SER A 34 -2.28 11.54 9.47
C SER A 34 -3.47 12.32 8.90
N GLN A 35 -4.18 13.10 9.72
CA GLN A 35 -5.23 14.02 9.29
C GLN A 35 -4.67 15.19 8.46
N GLU A 36 -3.42 15.58 8.69
CA GLU A 36 -2.74 16.65 7.93
C GLU A 36 -2.10 16.13 6.63
N ALA A 37 -2.09 14.80 6.42
CA ALA A 37 -1.48 14.11 5.27
C ALA A 37 0.01 14.46 5.03
N ILE A 38 0.72 14.89 6.07
CA ILE A 38 2.13 15.31 6.00
C ILE A 38 3.00 14.14 6.42
N ALA A 39 3.82 13.64 5.49
CA ALA A 39 4.89 12.70 5.78
C ALA A 39 6.07 13.42 6.47
N ALA A 40 6.87 12.70 7.28
CA ALA A 40 8.00 13.27 7.99
C ALA A 40 9.24 12.37 7.96
N PRO A 41 10.46 12.97 7.96
CA PRO A 41 11.69 12.21 8.13
C PRO A 41 11.68 11.44 9.45
N VAL A 42 11.95 10.13 9.41
CA VAL A 42 11.88 9.24 10.60
C VAL A 42 12.81 9.73 11.72
N ARG A 43 14.01 10.20 11.38
CA ARG A 43 15.00 10.67 12.37
C ARG A 43 14.60 11.99 13.02
N GLU A 44 14.04 12.92 12.25
CA GLU A 44 13.54 14.17 12.77
C GLU A 44 12.37 13.94 13.72
N PHE A 45 11.42 13.09 13.30
CA PHE A 45 10.27 12.74 14.13
C PHE A 45 10.70 12.00 15.41
N SER A 46 11.68 11.09 15.31
CA SER A 46 12.26 10.38 16.45
C SER A 46 12.91 11.34 17.46
N ALA A 47 13.75 12.25 16.97
CA ALA A 47 14.42 13.23 17.81
C ALA A 47 13.41 14.14 18.54
N ARG A 48 12.34 14.54 17.84
CA ARG A 48 11.27 15.38 18.41
C ARG A 48 10.47 14.67 19.50
N LEU A 49 10.23 13.36 19.34
CA LEU A 49 9.38 12.57 20.25
C LEU A 49 10.16 12.02 21.45
N PHE A 50 11.44 11.70 21.28
CA PHE A 50 12.26 10.96 22.26
C PHE A 50 13.58 11.65 22.62
N LEU A 51 13.94 12.76 22.00
CA LEU A 51 15.29 13.35 22.06
C LEU A 51 16.40 12.38 21.60
N ASP A 52 16.02 11.35 20.85
CA ASP A 52 16.87 10.33 20.23
C ASP A 52 16.45 10.12 18.77
N SER A 53 17.31 10.50 17.84
CA SER A 53 17.03 10.41 16.40
C SER A 53 16.91 8.98 15.86
N LYS A 54 17.36 7.97 16.62
CA LYS A 54 17.37 6.55 16.20
C LYS A 54 16.35 5.69 16.95
N ARG A 55 15.61 6.24 17.92
CA ARG A 55 14.69 5.44 18.75
C ARG A 55 13.62 4.75 17.91
N ILE A 56 13.01 5.45 16.93
CA ILE A 56 12.00 4.85 16.04
C ILE A 56 12.61 3.74 15.18
N GLU A 57 13.80 3.94 14.64
CA GLU A 57 14.50 2.91 13.87
C GLU A 57 14.73 1.64 14.73
N ALA A 58 15.14 1.80 15.98
CA ALA A 58 15.34 0.68 16.91
C ALA A 58 14.03 -0.04 17.28
N LEU A 59 12.91 0.65 17.28
CA LEU A 59 11.58 0.10 17.61
C LEU A 59 10.82 -0.48 16.41
N THR A 60 11.42 -0.52 15.23
CA THR A 60 10.78 -1.03 14.01
C THR A 60 10.18 -2.43 14.18
N PRO A 61 10.82 -3.42 14.86
CA PRO A 61 10.22 -4.73 15.06
C PRO A 61 8.92 -4.70 15.90
N GLN A 62 8.87 -3.85 16.95
CA GLN A 62 7.66 -3.67 17.77
C GLN A 62 6.55 -3.00 16.95
N LEU A 63 6.90 -1.97 16.18
CA LEU A 63 5.98 -1.26 15.29
C LEU A 63 5.38 -2.21 14.26
N ASP A 64 6.20 -3.07 13.65
CA ASP A 64 5.73 -4.06 12.67
C ASP A 64 4.68 -5.01 13.26
N ILE A 65 4.92 -5.53 14.47
CA ILE A 65 3.96 -6.40 15.16
C ILE A 65 2.65 -5.67 15.48
N LEU A 66 2.73 -4.45 15.99
CA LEU A 66 1.55 -3.68 16.37
C LEU A 66 0.71 -3.28 15.14
N LEU A 67 1.34 -2.87 14.06
CA LEU A 67 0.66 -2.47 12.83
C LEU A 67 0.07 -3.66 12.06
N SER A 68 0.80 -4.77 11.98
CA SER A 68 0.31 -5.98 11.31
C SER A 68 -0.81 -6.67 12.08
N GLY A 69 -0.90 -6.44 13.41
CA GLY A 69 -1.81 -7.17 14.30
C GLY A 69 -1.51 -8.67 14.36
N SER A 70 -0.34 -9.10 13.86
CA SER A 70 0.07 -10.50 13.80
C SER A 70 1.39 -10.71 14.52
N VAL A 71 1.41 -11.75 15.36
CA VAL A 71 2.62 -12.22 16.05
C VAL A 71 3.36 -13.30 15.25
N GLU A 72 2.81 -13.70 14.12
CA GLU A 72 3.36 -14.69 13.20
C GLU A 72 3.67 -14.05 11.84
N GLY A 73 4.49 -14.71 11.05
CA GLY A 73 4.90 -14.21 9.73
C GLY A 73 6.32 -13.61 9.74
N SER A 74 6.82 -13.34 8.55
CA SER A 74 8.13 -12.71 8.35
C SER A 74 8.08 -11.23 8.68
N PRO A 75 9.18 -10.66 9.24
CA PRO A 75 9.28 -9.21 9.43
C PRO A 75 9.22 -8.48 8.09
N ARG A 76 8.46 -7.39 8.04
CA ARG A 76 8.44 -6.49 6.88
C ARG A 76 9.70 -5.63 6.84
N ALA A 77 10.04 -5.14 5.65
CA ALA A 77 11.13 -4.17 5.51
C ALA A 77 10.83 -2.89 6.33
N ALA A 78 11.85 -2.33 6.96
CA ALA A 78 11.69 -1.15 7.82
C ALA A 78 11.01 0.03 7.10
N ALA A 79 11.36 0.24 5.83
CA ALA A 79 10.75 1.29 5.02
C ALA A 79 9.22 1.15 4.88
N GLN A 80 8.71 -0.08 4.69
CA GLN A 80 7.28 -0.36 4.60
C GLN A 80 6.56 -0.05 5.92
N VAL A 81 7.16 -0.43 7.07
CA VAL A 81 6.61 -0.14 8.40
C VAL A 81 6.53 1.37 8.63
N TRP A 82 7.57 2.11 8.27
CA TRP A 82 7.60 3.56 8.45
C TRP A 82 6.65 4.29 7.50
N GLN A 83 6.56 3.86 6.24
CA GLN A 83 5.62 4.44 5.26
C GLN A 83 4.17 4.33 5.70
N GLU A 84 3.77 3.21 6.31
CA GLU A 84 2.43 3.04 6.87
C GLU A 84 2.13 4.08 7.97
N LEU A 85 3.16 4.52 8.70
CA LEU A 85 3.08 5.57 9.72
C LEU A 85 3.23 7.00 9.15
N GLY A 86 3.42 7.16 7.85
CA GLY A 86 3.75 8.45 7.25
C GLY A 86 5.15 8.96 7.60
N LEU A 87 6.08 8.02 7.86
CA LEU A 87 7.47 8.31 8.11
C LEU A 87 8.33 7.80 6.95
N PHE A 88 9.42 8.49 6.64
CA PHE A 88 10.34 8.11 5.58
C PHE A 88 11.79 8.38 6.00
N ARG A 89 12.73 7.59 5.47
CA ARG A 89 14.15 7.92 5.56
C ARG A 89 14.53 8.88 4.44
N GLU A 90 14.05 8.57 3.24
CA GLU A 90 14.14 9.39 2.04
C GLU A 90 12.75 9.47 1.42
N GLU A 91 12.32 10.67 1.00
CA GLU A 91 11.03 10.83 0.32
C GLU A 91 11.12 10.18 -1.06
N HIS A 92 10.27 9.18 -1.29
CA HIS A 92 10.15 8.57 -2.60
C HIS A 92 9.05 9.24 -3.41
N PRO A 93 9.33 9.62 -4.67
CA PRO A 93 8.29 10.15 -5.55
C PRO A 93 7.24 9.07 -5.84
N VAL A 94 6.00 9.50 -6.03
CA VAL A 94 4.95 8.66 -6.60
C VAL A 94 5.23 8.53 -8.10
N LEU A 95 5.28 7.30 -8.62
CA LEU A 95 5.40 7.06 -10.04
C LEU A 95 4.01 7.01 -10.67
N VAL A 96 3.83 7.76 -11.74
CA VAL A 96 2.61 7.83 -12.55
C VAL A 96 2.93 7.67 -14.02
N ALA A 97 2.04 7.00 -14.78
CA ALA A 97 2.23 6.74 -16.21
C ALA A 97 0.91 6.81 -16.98
N GLY A 98 1.02 6.82 -18.32
CA GLY A 98 -0.09 6.86 -19.26
C GLY A 98 -0.22 8.22 -19.97
N HIS A 99 -0.97 8.25 -21.08
CA HIS A 99 -1.19 9.46 -21.89
C HIS A 99 -2.24 10.37 -21.24
N VAL A 100 -1.94 10.91 -20.05
CA VAL A 100 -2.85 11.66 -19.21
C VAL A 100 -2.24 13.01 -18.82
N GLN A 101 -3.05 14.06 -18.84
CA GLN A 101 -2.66 15.37 -18.32
C GLN A 101 -3.01 15.51 -16.84
N ILE A 102 -2.05 15.92 -16.04
CA ILE A 102 -2.21 16.15 -14.62
C ILE A 102 -1.96 17.60 -14.22
N ALA A 103 -2.75 18.09 -13.28
CA ALA A 103 -2.51 19.35 -12.59
C ALA A 103 -1.47 19.14 -11.48
N ARG A 104 -0.47 20.02 -11.44
CA ARG A 104 0.57 20.06 -10.42
C ARG A 104 0.59 21.44 -9.76
N SER A 105 1.22 21.55 -8.59
CA SER A 105 1.23 22.79 -7.81
C SER A 105 1.77 24.03 -8.57
N ARG A 106 2.62 23.86 -9.59
CA ARG A 106 3.23 24.97 -10.36
C ARG A 106 3.03 24.87 -11.87
N SER A 107 2.46 23.78 -12.37
CA SER A 107 2.28 23.54 -13.80
C SER A 107 1.20 22.51 -14.03
N ALA A 108 0.72 22.42 -15.26
CA ALA A 108 -0.11 21.32 -15.73
C ALA A 108 0.47 20.82 -17.05
N GLY A 109 0.31 19.54 -17.32
CA GLY A 109 0.83 18.94 -18.54
C GLY A 109 0.68 17.44 -18.61
N LEU A 110 1.05 16.89 -19.75
CA LEU A 110 1.08 15.47 -20.02
C LEU A 110 2.11 14.77 -19.12
N ILE A 111 1.81 13.56 -18.70
CA ILE A 111 2.80 12.67 -18.08
C ILE A 111 3.81 12.26 -19.15
N ASP A 112 5.11 12.48 -18.88
CA ASP A 112 6.16 12.05 -19.82
C ASP A 112 6.28 10.52 -19.86
N ALA A 113 6.44 10.00 -21.05
CA ALA A 113 6.63 8.56 -21.26
C ALA A 113 8.05 8.11 -20.85
N PRO A 114 8.23 6.89 -20.34
CA PRO A 114 7.16 5.94 -20.02
C PRO A 114 6.47 6.23 -18.68
N TYR A 115 7.02 7.06 -17.80
CA TYR A 115 6.45 7.47 -16.51
C TYR A 115 7.15 8.70 -15.94
N MET A 116 6.48 9.38 -15.01
CA MET A 116 7.06 10.45 -14.19
C MET A 116 7.10 10.07 -12.71
N GLY A 117 8.14 10.56 -12.00
CA GLY A 117 8.22 10.51 -10.55
C GLY A 117 7.96 11.90 -9.95
N LEU A 118 6.94 12.04 -9.12
CA LEU A 118 6.51 13.32 -8.56
C LEU A 118 6.29 13.22 -7.03
N PRO A 119 6.64 14.27 -6.26
CA PRO A 119 6.23 14.32 -4.86
C PRO A 119 4.70 14.30 -4.75
N ALA A 120 4.15 13.44 -3.88
CA ALA A 120 2.70 13.27 -3.71
C ALA A 120 1.95 14.60 -3.47
N ALA A 121 2.55 15.51 -2.70
CA ALA A 121 1.97 16.81 -2.39
C ALA A 121 1.82 17.73 -3.62
N THR A 122 2.58 17.49 -4.70
CA THR A 122 2.55 18.34 -5.90
C THR A 122 1.49 17.92 -6.92
N ILE A 123 0.92 16.72 -6.81
CA ILE A 123 -0.11 16.20 -7.69
C ILE A 123 -1.47 16.66 -7.16
N LEU A 124 -2.18 17.48 -7.93
CA LEU A 124 -3.43 18.11 -7.51
C LEU A 124 -4.68 17.44 -8.12
N GLY A 125 -4.58 16.84 -9.31
CA GLY A 125 -5.69 16.20 -9.98
C GLY A 125 -5.38 15.84 -11.44
N VAL A 126 -6.35 15.25 -12.09
CA VAL A 126 -6.35 14.96 -13.54
C VAL A 126 -7.13 16.05 -14.27
N ILE A 127 -6.66 16.47 -15.44
CA ILE A 127 -7.31 17.51 -16.27
C ILE A 127 -7.69 17.06 -17.67
N SER A 128 -7.30 15.83 -18.06
CA SER A 128 -7.76 15.19 -19.30
C SER A 128 -8.78 14.09 -18.98
N SER A 129 -9.44 13.57 -19.99
CA SER A 129 -10.23 12.35 -19.86
C SER A 129 -9.32 11.17 -19.54
N VAL A 130 -9.82 10.19 -18.77
CA VAL A 130 -9.13 8.95 -18.41
C VAL A 130 -10.11 7.81 -18.60
N SER A 131 -9.69 6.79 -19.34
CA SER A 131 -10.51 5.59 -19.57
C SER A 131 -10.60 4.71 -18.32
N GLU A 132 -9.53 4.61 -17.58
CA GLU A 132 -9.45 3.83 -16.33
C GLU A 132 -8.24 4.26 -15.49
N VAL A 133 -8.30 3.98 -14.19
CA VAL A 133 -7.17 4.15 -13.26
C VAL A 133 -6.76 2.80 -12.72
N ILE A 134 -5.47 2.47 -12.77
CA ILE A 134 -4.93 1.22 -12.22
C ILE A 134 -3.83 1.54 -11.22
N THR A 135 -4.00 1.14 -9.98
CA THR A 135 -2.94 1.15 -8.97
C THR A 135 -2.20 -0.19 -9.03
N ILE A 136 -0.86 -0.16 -9.09
CA ILE A 136 -0.02 -1.35 -9.27
C ILE A 136 0.96 -1.45 -8.10
N GLU A 137 1.03 -2.62 -7.45
CA GLU A 137 1.87 -2.85 -6.28
C GLU A 137 3.31 -3.17 -6.64
N ASN A 138 3.52 -4.05 -7.62
CA ASN A 138 4.84 -4.49 -8.01
C ASN A 138 5.51 -3.48 -8.95
N LYS A 139 6.78 -3.15 -8.67
CA LYS A 139 7.53 -2.15 -9.42
C LYS A 139 7.88 -2.62 -10.83
N THR A 140 8.23 -3.88 -11.00
CA THR A 140 8.57 -4.47 -12.30
C THR A 140 7.34 -4.44 -13.21
N THR A 141 6.20 -4.91 -12.71
CA THR A 141 4.91 -4.88 -13.41
C THR A 141 4.50 -3.43 -13.77
N PHE A 142 4.67 -2.48 -12.83
CA PHE A 142 4.42 -1.07 -13.14
C PHE A 142 5.29 -0.57 -14.31
N HIS A 143 6.58 -0.89 -14.32
CA HIS A 143 7.47 -0.45 -15.40
C HIS A 143 7.12 -1.09 -16.75
N SER A 144 6.76 -2.37 -16.77
CA SER A 144 6.31 -3.09 -17.98
C SER A 144 5.03 -2.47 -18.53
N GLU A 145 4.02 -2.27 -17.67
CA GLU A 145 2.75 -1.66 -18.05
C GLU A 145 2.89 -0.19 -18.48
N ALA A 146 3.73 0.58 -17.80
CA ALA A 146 4.00 1.97 -18.17
C ALA A 146 4.57 2.10 -19.58
N LYS A 147 5.44 1.18 -20.00
CA LYS A 147 5.97 1.14 -21.39
C LYS A 147 4.92 0.65 -22.36
N ARG A 148 4.20 -0.42 -22.04
CA ARG A 148 3.19 -1.04 -22.90
C ARG A 148 2.03 -0.10 -23.20
N ARG A 149 1.60 0.68 -22.21
CA ARG A 149 0.42 1.55 -22.27
C ARG A 149 0.75 3.05 -22.27
N GLN A 150 1.96 3.42 -22.67
CA GLN A 150 2.42 4.82 -22.64
C GLN A 150 1.57 5.78 -23.48
N ASP A 151 0.96 5.27 -24.56
CA ASP A 151 0.11 6.05 -25.47
C ASP A 151 -1.39 5.86 -25.18
N ASP A 152 -1.75 5.02 -24.19
CA ASP A 152 -3.13 4.77 -23.78
C ASP A 152 -3.61 5.88 -22.85
N ASN A 153 -4.90 6.20 -22.94
CA ASN A 153 -5.57 7.15 -22.06
C ASN A 153 -5.93 6.52 -20.69
N VAL A 154 -4.94 5.90 -20.07
CA VAL A 154 -5.03 5.22 -18.76
C VAL A 154 -4.13 5.93 -17.76
N LEU A 155 -4.55 5.99 -16.49
CA LEU A 155 -3.69 6.46 -15.42
C LEU A 155 -3.17 5.28 -14.60
N LEU A 156 -1.88 4.99 -14.71
CA LEU A 156 -1.20 4.00 -13.89
C LEU A 156 -0.51 4.69 -12.71
N ILE A 157 -0.66 4.12 -11.51
CA ILE A 157 -0.07 4.67 -10.27
C ILE A 157 0.62 3.56 -9.50
N TYR A 158 1.91 3.71 -9.25
CA TYR A 158 2.67 2.78 -8.40
C TYR A 158 2.40 3.03 -6.93
N THR A 159 2.09 1.98 -6.16
CA THR A 159 1.77 2.11 -4.73
C THR A 159 3.00 2.07 -3.83
N ALA A 160 4.08 1.43 -4.27
CA ALA A 160 5.30 1.21 -3.48
C ALA A 160 5.06 0.45 -2.15
N GLY A 161 4.17 -0.54 -2.17
CA GLY A 161 3.72 -1.25 -0.98
C GLY A 161 2.58 -0.53 -0.26
N MET A 162 2.56 -0.55 1.08
CA MET A 162 1.46 0.04 1.87
C MET A 162 1.37 1.56 1.65
N PRO A 163 0.24 2.09 1.14
CA PRO A 163 0.08 3.51 0.83
C PRO A 163 0.27 4.41 2.06
N SER A 164 1.25 5.32 1.97
CA SER A 164 1.49 6.33 3.02
C SER A 164 0.33 7.32 3.12
N PRO A 165 0.18 8.07 4.23
CA PRO A 165 -0.82 9.13 4.33
C PRO A 165 -0.75 10.15 3.19
N ALA A 166 0.46 10.55 2.77
CA ALA A 166 0.65 11.48 1.66
C ALA A 166 0.19 10.88 0.32
N TRP A 167 0.50 9.60 0.07
CA TRP A 167 0.02 8.88 -1.10
C TRP A 167 -1.51 8.78 -1.11
N ARG A 168 -2.12 8.42 0.03
CA ARG A 168 -3.59 8.32 0.15
C ARG A 168 -4.30 9.63 -0.12
N ALA A 169 -3.78 10.73 0.44
CA ALA A 169 -4.31 12.07 0.19
C ALA A 169 -4.17 12.48 -1.28
N MET A 170 -3.04 12.18 -1.91
CA MET A 170 -2.83 12.40 -3.35
C MET A 170 -3.83 11.60 -4.17
N TYR A 171 -4.00 10.30 -3.87
CA TYR A 171 -4.93 9.43 -4.59
C TYR A 171 -6.38 9.92 -4.45
N GLY A 172 -6.81 10.34 -3.26
CA GLY A 172 -8.12 10.95 -3.05
C GLY A 172 -8.34 12.17 -3.95
N ARG A 173 -7.39 13.13 -4.00
CA ARG A 173 -7.47 14.29 -4.88
C ARG A 173 -7.54 13.93 -6.37
N LEU A 174 -6.77 12.91 -6.80
CA LEU A 174 -6.86 12.42 -8.18
C LEU A 174 -8.26 11.90 -8.49
N LEU A 175 -8.82 11.07 -7.63
CA LEU A 175 -10.16 10.51 -7.82
C LEU A 175 -11.25 11.59 -7.81
N GLU A 176 -11.17 12.56 -6.90
CA GLU A 176 -12.11 13.69 -6.84
C GLU A 176 -12.14 14.53 -8.12
N SER A 177 -11.07 14.48 -8.92
CA SER A 177 -11.00 15.19 -10.22
C SER A 177 -11.54 14.38 -11.41
N LEU A 178 -11.97 13.12 -11.19
CA LEU A 178 -12.44 12.21 -12.23
C LEU A 178 -13.98 12.09 -12.21
N PRO A 179 -14.60 11.80 -13.37
CA PRO A 179 -16.00 11.39 -13.41
C PRO A 179 -16.21 10.11 -12.58
N LEU A 180 -17.29 10.03 -11.80
CA LEU A 180 -17.63 8.84 -10.99
C LEU A 180 -17.85 7.56 -11.83
N THR A 181 -18.02 7.70 -13.14
CA THR A 181 -18.13 6.59 -14.10
C THR A 181 -16.78 6.02 -14.52
N THR A 182 -15.65 6.67 -14.16
CA THR A 182 -14.31 6.17 -14.47
C THR A 182 -14.03 4.89 -13.67
N PRO A 183 -13.78 3.75 -14.33
CA PRO A 183 -13.44 2.53 -13.61
C PRO A 183 -12.08 2.65 -12.95
N ILE A 184 -11.98 2.13 -11.73
CA ILE A 184 -10.74 2.13 -10.97
C ILE A 184 -10.39 0.72 -10.51
N TYR A 185 -9.12 0.35 -10.68
CA TYR A 185 -8.61 -0.98 -10.43
C TYR A 185 -7.40 -0.98 -9.48
N HIS A 186 -7.18 -2.12 -8.87
CA HIS A 186 -5.93 -2.41 -8.16
C HIS A 186 -5.37 -3.77 -8.59
N TRP A 187 -4.08 -3.78 -8.88
CA TRP A 187 -3.30 -4.95 -9.20
C TRP A 187 -2.21 -5.13 -8.15
N GLY A 188 -2.38 -6.09 -7.29
CA GLY A 188 -1.45 -6.43 -6.21
C GLY A 188 -1.12 -7.92 -6.20
N ASP A 189 -0.25 -8.31 -5.27
CA ASP A 189 0.03 -9.71 -5.00
C ASP A 189 -1.22 -10.44 -4.47
N VAL A 190 -1.35 -11.71 -4.80
CA VAL A 190 -2.43 -12.56 -4.27
C VAL A 190 -1.96 -13.17 -2.95
N ASP A 191 -1.76 -12.28 -1.95
CA ASP A 191 -1.36 -12.65 -0.59
C ASP A 191 -2.00 -11.75 0.47
N GLU A 192 -1.71 -11.98 1.75
CA GLU A 192 -2.23 -11.14 2.85
C GLU A 192 -1.81 -9.68 2.71
N GLY A 193 -0.59 -9.41 2.25
CA GLY A 193 -0.03 -8.07 2.07
C GLY A 193 -0.78 -7.29 1.00
N GLY A 194 -0.92 -7.87 -0.19
CA GLY A 194 -1.60 -7.26 -1.33
C GLY A 194 -3.08 -6.98 -1.05
N PHE A 195 -3.82 -7.91 -0.44
CA PHE A 195 -5.21 -7.65 -0.04
C PHE A 195 -5.34 -6.60 1.06
N ARG A 196 -4.38 -6.50 1.97
CA ARG A 196 -4.35 -5.43 2.97
C ARG A 196 -4.10 -4.06 2.33
N ILE A 197 -3.20 -3.99 1.35
CA ILE A 197 -2.97 -2.79 0.53
C ILE A 197 -4.25 -2.43 -0.23
N ALA A 198 -4.86 -3.40 -0.92
CA ALA A 198 -6.13 -3.21 -1.63
C ALA A 198 -7.23 -2.64 -0.72
N SER A 199 -7.38 -3.16 0.51
CA SER A 199 -8.38 -2.68 1.47
C SER A 199 -8.15 -1.20 1.86
N THR A 200 -6.88 -0.80 1.97
CA THR A 200 -6.49 0.59 2.26
C THR A 200 -6.82 1.52 1.10
N ILE A 201 -6.50 1.10 -0.15
CA ILE A 201 -6.82 1.87 -1.37
C ILE A 201 -8.34 1.97 -1.56
N ALA A 202 -9.06 0.86 -1.36
CA ALA A 202 -10.51 0.83 -1.45
C ALA A 202 -11.20 1.76 -0.44
N ALA A 203 -10.63 1.94 0.75
CA ALA A 203 -11.16 2.88 1.73
C ALA A 203 -11.06 4.34 1.24
N VAL A 204 -9.94 4.71 0.60
CA VAL A 204 -9.78 6.04 -0.02
C VAL A 204 -10.75 6.20 -1.20
N ALA A 205 -10.84 5.20 -2.06
CA ALA A 205 -11.74 5.21 -3.22
C ALA A 205 -13.20 5.40 -2.81
N ARG A 206 -13.68 4.66 -1.81
CA ARG A 206 -15.03 4.83 -1.25
C ARG A 206 -15.26 6.23 -0.69
N GLY A 207 -14.27 6.82 -0.04
CA GLY A 207 -14.33 8.20 0.45
C GLY A 207 -14.54 9.22 -0.68
N ALA A 208 -14.05 8.94 -1.88
CA ALA A 208 -14.23 9.74 -3.09
C ALA A 208 -15.45 9.30 -3.95
N GLY A 209 -16.26 8.34 -3.49
CA GLY A 209 -17.46 7.87 -4.17
C GLY A 209 -17.23 6.76 -5.22
N PHE A 210 -16.04 6.17 -5.26
CA PHE A 210 -15.68 5.11 -6.21
C PHE A 210 -15.70 3.72 -5.59
N SER A 211 -15.91 2.70 -6.44
CA SER A 211 -15.76 1.28 -6.11
C SER A 211 -14.49 0.74 -6.76
N LEU A 212 -13.50 0.35 -5.95
CA LEU A 212 -12.28 -0.29 -6.43
C LEU A 212 -12.57 -1.70 -6.92
N GLN A 213 -12.02 -2.06 -8.07
CA GLN A 213 -12.13 -3.41 -8.67
C GLN A 213 -10.77 -4.13 -8.61
N PRO A 214 -10.75 -5.46 -8.43
CA PRO A 214 -9.52 -6.23 -8.57
C PRO A 214 -9.12 -6.33 -10.05
N TYR A 215 -7.82 -6.32 -10.32
CA TYR A 215 -7.26 -6.51 -11.66
C TYR A 215 -6.23 -7.64 -11.62
N GLY A 216 -6.49 -8.73 -12.37
CA GLY A 216 -5.55 -9.84 -12.47
C GLY A 216 -5.30 -10.60 -11.16
N MET A 217 -6.23 -10.55 -10.19
CA MET A 217 -6.06 -11.14 -8.86
C MET A 217 -6.99 -12.33 -8.59
N SER A 218 -7.79 -12.75 -9.58
CA SER A 218 -8.70 -13.90 -9.41
C SER A 218 -7.98 -15.23 -9.61
N PRO A 219 -8.53 -16.35 -9.12
CA PRO A 219 -7.99 -17.68 -9.43
C PRO A 219 -7.89 -17.95 -10.93
N ASP A 220 -8.78 -17.39 -11.75
CA ASP A 220 -8.72 -17.58 -13.21
C ASP A 220 -7.59 -16.79 -13.88
N ASP A 221 -7.11 -15.73 -13.23
CA ASP A 221 -6.01 -14.91 -13.74
C ASP A 221 -4.63 -15.49 -13.41
N VAL A 222 -4.53 -16.35 -12.37
CA VAL A 222 -3.25 -16.89 -11.88
C VAL A 222 -3.01 -18.30 -12.41
N PRO A 223 -1.93 -18.54 -13.21
CA PRO A 223 -1.57 -19.88 -13.67
C PRO A 223 -1.36 -20.87 -12.51
N LEU A 224 -1.72 -22.14 -12.71
CA LEU A 224 -1.66 -23.16 -11.66
C LEU A 224 -0.23 -23.42 -11.15
N ASP A 225 0.76 -23.34 -12.02
CA ASP A 225 2.18 -23.52 -11.74
C ASP A 225 2.80 -22.35 -10.96
N MET A 226 2.13 -21.20 -10.94
CA MET A 226 2.52 -20.01 -10.18
C MET A 226 1.86 -19.93 -8.80
N ARG A 227 0.96 -20.87 -8.46
CA ARG A 227 0.25 -20.88 -7.19
C ARG A 227 1.06 -21.63 -6.13
N VAL A 228 1.20 -20.99 -4.97
CA VAL A 228 1.80 -21.60 -3.79
C VAL A 228 0.71 -21.88 -2.77
N ARG A 229 0.66 -23.10 -2.24
CA ARG A 229 -0.38 -23.48 -1.25
C ARG A 229 -0.26 -22.62 0.01
N ALA A 230 -1.38 -22.03 0.42
CA ALA A 230 -1.45 -21.18 1.59
C ALA A 230 -1.97 -21.91 2.83
N SER A 231 -1.60 -21.42 4.02
CA SER A 231 -2.16 -21.91 5.28
C SER A 231 -3.61 -21.42 5.46
N ALA A 232 -4.42 -22.19 6.17
CA ALA A 232 -5.82 -21.80 6.49
C ALA A 232 -5.87 -20.40 7.15
N ARG A 233 -4.93 -20.10 8.02
CA ARG A 233 -4.84 -18.78 8.68
C ARG A 233 -4.55 -17.65 7.68
N THR A 234 -3.63 -17.86 6.73
CA THR A 234 -3.34 -16.89 5.66
C THR A 234 -4.58 -16.63 4.83
N LEU A 235 -5.30 -17.69 4.44
CA LEU A 235 -6.54 -17.61 3.66
C LEU A 235 -7.65 -16.84 4.38
N GLU A 236 -7.81 -17.07 5.69
CA GLU A 236 -8.75 -16.30 6.52
C GLU A 236 -8.40 -14.79 6.56
N ARG A 237 -7.11 -14.46 6.63
CA ARG A 237 -6.68 -13.05 6.61
C ARG A 237 -6.86 -12.42 5.23
N ILE A 238 -6.56 -13.14 4.15
CA ILE A 238 -6.85 -12.70 2.77
C ILE A 238 -8.36 -12.43 2.63
N HIS A 239 -9.22 -13.36 3.02
CA HIS A 239 -10.66 -13.19 2.96
C HIS A 239 -11.14 -11.98 3.78
N HIS A 240 -10.59 -11.77 4.98
CA HIS A 240 -10.91 -10.59 5.80
C HIS A 240 -10.61 -9.28 5.07
N PHE A 241 -9.41 -9.13 4.48
CA PHE A 241 -9.03 -7.92 3.77
C PHE A 241 -9.75 -7.77 2.41
N ALA A 242 -10.03 -8.88 1.72
CA ALA A 242 -10.86 -8.87 0.51
C ALA A 242 -12.27 -8.33 0.80
N CYS A 243 -12.92 -8.78 1.88
CA CYS A 243 -14.20 -8.23 2.33
C CYS A 243 -14.10 -6.73 2.65
N ALA A 244 -13.01 -6.29 3.30
CA ALA A 244 -12.77 -4.89 3.60
C ALA A 244 -12.53 -4.05 2.34
N ALA A 245 -11.96 -4.63 1.28
CA ALA A 245 -11.82 -4.02 -0.04
C ALA A 245 -13.15 -3.92 -0.81
N GLY A 246 -14.16 -4.70 -0.42
CA GLY A 246 -15.44 -4.82 -1.13
C GLY A 246 -15.48 -5.99 -2.11
N TRP A 247 -14.60 -6.99 -1.95
CA TRP A 247 -14.42 -8.15 -2.82
C TRP A 247 -14.68 -9.49 -2.09
N PRO A 248 -15.83 -9.69 -1.44
CA PRO A 248 -16.10 -10.90 -0.65
C PRO A 248 -16.08 -12.18 -1.49
N GLU A 249 -16.57 -12.13 -2.73
CA GLU A 249 -16.58 -13.26 -3.67
C GLU A 249 -15.16 -13.66 -4.07
N LEU A 250 -14.29 -12.69 -4.35
CA LEU A 250 -12.87 -12.93 -4.65
C LEU A 250 -12.16 -13.58 -3.45
N GLY A 251 -12.38 -13.03 -2.25
CA GLY A 251 -11.81 -13.58 -1.03
C GLY A 251 -12.26 -15.02 -0.77
N GLN A 252 -13.51 -15.36 -1.09
CA GLN A 252 -14.03 -16.71 -1.00
C GLN A 252 -13.40 -17.63 -2.05
N ALA A 253 -13.29 -17.18 -3.31
CA ALA A 253 -12.69 -17.95 -4.39
C ALA A 253 -11.21 -18.28 -4.12
N ILE A 254 -10.42 -17.33 -3.59
CA ILE A 254 -9.03 -17.58 -3.19
C ILE A 254 -8.96 -18.60 -2.03
N ARG A 255 -9.87 -18.51 -1.07
CA ARG A 255 -9.94 -19.44 0.06
C ARG A 255 -10.25 -20.87 -0.40
N GLU A 256 -11.15 -21.03 -1.37
CA GLU A 256 -11.52 -22.34 -1.96
C GLU A 256 -10.39 -22.91 -2.82
N ALA A 257 -9.64 -22.04 -3.51
CA ALA A 257 -8.49 -22.44 -4.33
C ALA A 257 -7.19 -22.66 -3.50
N GLU A 258 -7.18 -22.32 -2.22
CA GLU A 258 -6.11 -22.55 -1.23
C GLU A 258 -4.70 -22.06 -1.64
N PHE A 259 -4.56 -20.94 -2.36
CA PHE A 259 -3.27 -20.47 -2.86
C PHE A 259 -2.94 -19.01 -2.53
N VAL A 260 -1.66 -18.68 -2.70
CA VAL A 260 -1.09 -17.32 -2.80
C VAL A 260 -0.21 -17.26 -4.06
N ALA A 261 0.01 -16.05 -4.60
CA ALA A 261 0.88 -15.83 -5.75
C ALA A 261 1.45 -14.40 -5.76
N GLU A 262 2.66 -14.26 -6.28
CA GLU A 262 3.34 -12.98 -6.51
C GLU A 262 2.88 -12.35 -7.83
N GLN A 263 2.74 -11.03 -7.88
CA GLN A 263 2.30 -10.29 -9.07
C GLN A 263 3.26 -10.45 -10.26
N GLU A 264 4.58 -10.52 -10.00
CA GLU A 264 5.63 -10.68 -11.03
C GLU A 264 5.44 -11.92 -11.93
N THR A 265 4.71 -12.91 -11.44
CA THR A 265 4.43 -14.14 -12.19
C THR A 265 3.28 -14.01 -13.18
N LEU A 266 2.59 -12.85 -13.17
CA LEU A 266 1.37 -12.59 -13.94
C LEU A 266 1.61 -11.68 -15.16
N GLU A 267 2.86 -11.53 -15.61
CA GLU A 267 3.16 -10.74 -16.82
C GLU A 267 2.39 -11.31 -18.01
N ARG A 268 1.49 -10.49 -18.56
CA ARG A 268 0.76 -10.82 -19.78
C ARG A 268 1.64 -10.47 -20.99
N GLU A 269 1.90 -11.49 -21.83
CA GLU A 269 2.53 -11.29 -23.16
C GLU A 269 1.73 -10.31 -24.04
#